data_7df16bebc7c8223bcfbbefd8f7f091da
#
_entry.id   7df16bebc7c8223bcfbbefd8f7f091da
#
_cell.length_a   1.000
_cell.length_b   1.000
_cell.length_c   1.000
_cell.angle_alpha   90.00
_cell.angle_beta   90.00
_cell.angle_gamma   90.00
#
_symmetry.space_group_name_H-M   'P 1'
#
loop_
_entity.id
_entity.type
_entity.pdbx_description
1 polymer ?
#
loop_
_entity_poly.entity_id
_entity_poly.type
_entity_poly.pdbx_seq_one_letter_code
_entity_poly.pdbx_strand_id
1 'polypeptide(L)'
;MSLQQFLLILRARRLALLGVWGTVVVTALVVSLLLPKQYTAEAVIAIDTVKLDPISNLPMSGQLIPGYLATQVDILTSHETARKVVELLKLDQFSEAKEQFAEEGKGKGDIRDWLADSLLKNLDVKPSRESNVINLTYTSPDPAFSSTLA
;
A
#
# COMPACT_ATOMS: atom_id res chain seq x y z
N MET A 1 -41.47 -21.70 22.69
CA MET A 1 -41.87 -21.35 21.31
C MET A 1 -41.54 -22.52 20.45
N SER A 2 -42.58 -23.13 19.80
CA SER A 2 -42.37 -24.29 18.94
C SER A 2 -41.86 -23.84 17.56
N LEU A 3 -40.96 -24.62 16.97
CA LEU A 3 -40.43 -24.40 15.60
C LEU A 3 -41.53 -24.13 14.56
N GLN A 4 -42.69 -24.76 14.76
CA GLN A 4 -43.87 -24.59 13.88
C GLN A 4 -44.45 -23.16 13.95
N GLN A 5 -44.52 -22.57 15.12
CA GLN A 5 -44.97 -21.17 15.29
C GLN A 5 -44.01 -20.16 14.66
N PHE A 6 -42.71 -20.40 14.78
CA PHE A 6 -41.69 -19.58 14.14
C PHE A 6 -41.81 -19.61 12.60
N LEU A 7 -41.98 -20.82 12.03
CA LEU A 7 -42.14 -20.98 10.56
C LEU A 7 -43.44 -20.32 10.03
N LEU A 8 -44.54 -20.38 10.79
CA LEU A 8 -45.80 -19.71 10.43
C LEU A 8 -45.68 -18.21 10.43
N ILE A 9 -44.98 -17.60 11.40
CA ILE A 9 -44.70 -16.15 11.48
C ILE A 9 -43.81 -15.75 10.31
N LEU A 10 -42.78 -16.54 10.00
CA LEU A 10 -41.87 -16.30 8.90
C LEU A 10 -42.61 -16.27 7.55
N ARG A 11 -43.50 -17.23 7.36
CA ARG A 11 -44.33 -17.34 6.15
C ARG A 11 -45.35 -16.21 6.02
N ALA A 12 -45.94 -15.76 7.14
CA ALA A 12 -46.90 -14.66 7.16
C ALA A 12 -46.25 -13.30 6.84
N ARG A 13 -44.98 -13.12 7.22
CA ARG A 13 -44.23 -11.85 7.01
C ARG A 13 -43.14 -11.94 5.92
N ARG A 14 -43.28 -12.91 4.98
CA ARG A 14 -42.32 -13.14 3.90
C ARG A 14 -41.99 -11.89 3.08
N LEU A 15 -42.98 -11.02 2.82
CA LEU A 15 -42.76 -9.79 2.06
C LEU A 15 -41.88 -8.79 2.85
N ALA A 16 -42.10 -8.66 4.16
CA ALA A 16 -41.28 -7.81 5.01
C ALA A 16 -39.84 -8.34 5.10
N LEU A 17 -39.66 -9.66 5.23
CA LEU A 17 -38.35 -10.28 5.23
C LEU A 17 -37.60 -10.10 3.90
N LEU A 18 -38.31 -10.32 2.77
CA LEU A 18 -37.72 -10.06 1.44
C LEU A 18 -37.36 -8.60 1.24
N GLY A 19 -38.18 -7.67 1.77
CA GLY A 19 -37.89 -6.25 1.73
C GLY A 19 -36.62 -5.89 2.49
N VAL A 20 -36.50 -6.34 3.75
CA VAL A 20 -35.29 -6.11 4.56
C VAL A 20 -34.07 -6.77 3.91
N TRP A 21 -34.18 -8.04 3.48
CA TRP A 21 -33.11 -8.75 2.83
C TRP A 21 -32.67 -8.04 1.52
N GLY A 22 -33.65 -7.64 0.70
CA GLY A 22 -33.39 -6.89 -0.54
C GLY A 22 -32.67 -5.56 -0.26
N THR A 23 -33.08 -4.81 0.75
CA THR A 23 -32.42 -3.56 1.14
C THR A 23 -30.97 -3.81 1.55
N VAL A 24 -30.70 -4.80 2.36
CA VAL A 24 -29.33 -5.16 2.78
C VAL A 24 -28.45 -5.54 1.57
N VAL A 25 -28.98 -6.37 0.66
CA VAL A 25 -28.23 -6.77 -0.54
C VAL A 25 -27.95 -5.58 -1.46
N VAL A 26 -28.95 -4.72 -1.69
CA VAL A 26 -28.78 -3.52 -2.52
C VAL A 26 -27.77 -2.58 -1.88
N THR A 27 -27.84 -2.34 -0.57
CA THR A 27 -26.87 -1.49 0.14
C THR A 27 -25.46 -2.08 0.05
N ALA A 28 -25.30 -3.39 0.26
CA ALA A 28 -24.01 -4.05 0.14
C ALA A 28 -23.44 -3.97 -1.28
N LEU A 29 -24.27 -4.12 -2.31
CA LEU A 29 -23.88 -3.97 -3.71
C LEU A 29 -23.42 -2.53 -4.01
N VAL A 30 -24.19 -1.53 -3.58
CA VAL A 30 -23.84 -0.13 -3.78
C VAL A 30 -22.51 0.19 -3.10
N VAL A 31 -22.34 -0.21 -1.84
CA VAL A 31 -21.08 -0.01 -1.11
C VAL A 31 -19.92 -0.71 -1.82
N SER A 32 -20.11 -1.97 -2.26
CA SER A 32 -19.07 -2.73 -2.97
C SER A 32 -18.65 -2.09 -4.30
N LEU A 33 -19.56 -1.45 -5.01
CA LEU A 33 -19.26 -0.77 -6.27
C LEU A 33 -18.60 0.59 -6.06
N LEU A 34 -18.86 1.24 -4.91
CA LEU A 34 -18.28 2.54 -4.57
C LEU A 34 -16.87 2.43 -3.97
N LEU A 35 -16.49 1.24 -3.45
CA LEU A 35 -15.14 1.07 -2.93
C LEU A 35 -14.11 1.06 -4.08
N PRO A 36 -13.10 1.94 -4.01
CA PRO A 36 -12.02 1.94 -5.00
C PRO A 36 -11.24 0.63 -4.92
N LYS A 37 -10.98 0.03 -6.07
CA LYS A 37 -10.09 -1.14 -6.17
C LYS A 37 -8.69 -0.72 -5.78
N GLN A 38 -8.02 -1.52 -4.97
CA GLN A 38 -6.63 -1.31 -4.59
C GLN A 38 -5.78 -2.42 -5.19
N TYR A 39 -4.70 -2.03 -5.84
CA TYR A 39 -3.73 -2.94 -6.44
C TYR A 39 -2.44 -2.85 -5.66
N THR A 40 -1.94 -4.01 -5.24
CA THR A 40 -0.70 -4.12 -4.49
C THR A 40 0.34 -4.77 -5.37
N ALA A 41 1.46 -4.10 -5.58
CA ALA A 41 2.62 -4.65 -6.23
C ALA A 41 3.71 -4.93 -5.19
N GLU A 42 4.43 -6.03 -5.37
CA GLU A 42 5.49 -6.45 -4.47
C GLU A 42 6.80 -6.57 -5.25
N ALA A 43 7.87 -6.02 -4.71
CA ALA A 43 9.22 -6.21 -5.17
C ALA A 43 10.11 -6.71 -4.04
N VAL A 44 11.10 -7.52 -4.40
CA VAL A 44 12.04 -8.10 -3.45
C VAL A 44 13.45 -7.67 -3.83
N ILE A 45 14.11 -6.96 -2.93
CA ILE A 45 15.50 -6.55 -3.09
C ILE A 45 16.39 -7.49 -2.28
N ALA A 46 17.23 -8.28 -2.95
CA ALA A 46 18.26 -9.07 -2.31
C ALA A 46 19.49 -8.19 -2.05
N ILE A 47 19.90 -8.12 -0.79
CA ILE A 47 21.09 -7.37 -0.40
C ILE A 47 22.25 -8.34 -0.27
N ASP A 48 23.27 -8.10 -1.08
CA ASP A 48 24.52 -8.83 -0.97
C ASP A 48 25.31 -8.36 0.27
N THR A 49 25.28 -9.17 1.30
CA THR A 49 25.98 -8.93 2.57
C THR A 49 27.41 -9.47 2.57
N VAL A 50 27.88 -10.06 1.46
CA VAL A 50 29.24 -10.59 1.32
C VAL A 50 30.27 -9.48 1.05
N LYS A 51 29.89 -8.20 1.16
CA LYS A 51 30.87 -7.12 1.09
C LYS A 51 31.86 -7.26 2.25
N LEU A 52 33.11 -7.53 1.88
CA LEU A 52 34.23 -7.48 2.80
C LEU A 52 34.30 -6.09 3.45
N ASP A 53 34.47 -6.07 4.77
CA ASP A 53 34.77 -4.82 5.48
C ASP A 53 35.98 -4.15 4.83
N PRO A 54 35.87 -2.91 4.36
CA PRO A 54 36.98 -2.22 3.66
C PRO A 54 38.25 -2.09 4.51
N ILE A 55 38.13 -2.24 5.83
CA ILE A 55 39.25 -2.08 6.78
C ILE A 55 39.85 -3.43 7.14
N SER A 56 39.04 -4.46 7.41
CA SER A 56 39.50 -5.74 7.90
C SER A 56 39.60 -6.82 6.82
N ASN A 57 39.01 -6.57 5.64
CA ASN A 57 38.93 -7.54 4.53
C ASN A 57 38.27 -8.88 4.93
N LEU A 58 37.49 -8.88 6.03
CA LEU A 58 36.79 -10.05 6.57
C LEU A 58 35.29 -9.93 6.23
N PRO A 59 34.58 -11.06 6.07
CA PRO A 59 33.14 -11.06 5.89
C PRO A 59 32.45 -10.38 7.09
N MET A 60 31.44 -9.54 6.84
CA MET A 60 30.65 -8.96 7.92
C MET A 60 30.11 -10.07 8.82
N SER A 61 30.30 -9.92 10.14
CA SER A 61 29.75 -10.89 11.09
C SER A 61 28.22 -10.85 11.05
N GLY A 62 27.57 -12.03 11.10
CA GLY A 62 26.11 -12.16 11.02
C GLY A 62 25.32 -11.31 12.02
N GLN A 63 25.96 -10.86 13.11
CA GLN A 63 25.36 -9.98 14.12
C GLN A 63 25.17 -8.52 13.63
N LEU A 64 25.93 -8.08 12.61
CA LEU A 64 25.82 -6.72 12.04
C LEU A 64 24.77 -6.62 10.93
N ILE A 65 24.34 -7.76 10.39
CA ILE A 65 23.39 -7.82 9.25
C ILE A 65 22.04 -7.15 9.59
N PRO A 66 21.39 -7.41 10.76
CA PRO A 66 20.12 -6.77 11.08
C PRO A 66 20.20 -5.23 11.14
N GLY A 67 21.29 -4.70 11.71
CA GLY A 67 21.52 -3.26 11.75
C GLY A 67 21.74 -2.65 10.36
N TYR A 68 22.46 -3.35 9.50
CA TYR A 68 22.66 -2.94 8.12
C TYR A 68 21.34 -2.93 7.32
N LEU A 69 20.52 -3.98 7.45
CA LEU A 69 19.20 -4.03 6.81
C LEU A 69 18.29 -2.92 7.30
N ALA A 70 18.27 -2.63 8.61
CA ALA A 70 17.50 -1.53 9.16
C ALA A 70 17.92 -0.19 8.55
N THR A 71 19.22 0.05 8.43
CA THR A 71 19.74 1.28 7.78
C THR A 71 19.31 1.36 6.32
N GLN A 72 19.29 0.25 5.57
CA GLN A 72 18.83 0.24 4.19
C GLN A 72 17.31 0.56 4.10
N VAL A 73 16.52 0.04 5.04
CA VAL A 73 15.07 0.38 5.13
C VAL A 73 14.90 1.87 5.40
N ASP A 74 15.65 2.45 6.34
CA ASP A 74 15.59 3.88 6.65
C ASP A 74 15.94 4.75 5.43
N ILE A 75 16.95 4.33 4.65
CA ILE A 75 17.32 5.03 3.40
C ILE A 75 16.19 4.93 2.37
N LEU A 76 15.61 3.73 2.16
CA LEU A 76 14.54 3.51 1.19
C LEU A 76 13.26 4.27 1.55
N THR A 77 12.97 4.40 2.84
CA THR A 77 11.80 5.14 3.35
C THR A 77 12.09 6.62 3.61
N SER A 78 13.28 7.11 3.27
CA SER A 78 13.61 8.52 3.44
C SER A 78 12.88 9.40 2.42
N HIS A 79 12.49 10.59 2.85
CA HIS A 79 11.84 11.60 2.00
C HIS A 79 12.73 11.98 0.78
N GLU A 80 14.05 12.03 0.96
CA GLU A 80 15.00 12.32 -0.12
C GLU A 80 14.98 11.24 -1.21
N THR A 81 14.89 9.96 -0.83
CA THR A 81 14.78 8.86 -1.79
C THR A 81 13.45 8.94 -2.55
N ALA A 82 12.34 9.15 -1.85
CA ALA A 82 11.03 9.31 -2.47
C ALA A 82 11.00 10.50 -3.45
N ARG A 83 11.60 11.63 -3.06
CA ARG A 83 11.71 12.80 -3.93
C ARG A 83 12.53 12.53 -5.20
N LYS A 84 13.62 11.78 -5.08
CA LYS A 84 14.40 11.35 -6.25
C LYS A 84 13.60 10.45 -7.18
N VAL A 85 12.78 9.54 -6.64
CA VAL A 85 11.88 8.68 -7.43
C VAL A 85 10.87 9.53 -8.19
N VAL A 86 10.23 10.51 -7.52
CA VAL A 86 9.31 11.47 -8.16
C VAL A 86 9.99 12.20 -9.33
N GLU A 87 11.24 12.63 -9.15
CA GLU A 87 12.00 13.34 -10.17
C GLU A 87 12.40 12.42 -11.34
N LEU A 88 12.90 11.21 -11.05
CA LEU A 88 13.31 10.23 -12.07
C LEU A 88 12.14 9.78 -12.95
N LEU A 89 10.99 9.52 -12.35
CA LEU A 89 9.78 9.10 -13.04
C LEU A 89 8.97 10.29 -13.59
N LYS A 90 9.41 11.53 -13.32
CA LYS A 90 8.76 12.78 -13.73
C LYS A 90 7.28 12.83 -13.36
N LEU A 91 6.95 12.33 -12.16
CA LEU A 91 5.57 12.24 -11.69
C LEU A 91 4.91 13.61 -11.55
N ASP A 92 5.71 14.67 -11.35
CA ASP A 92 5.29 16.06 -11.32
C ASP A 92 4.75 16.60 -12.65
N GLN A 93 4.96 15.87 -13.75
CA GLN A 93 4.50 16.27 -15.10
C GLN A 93 3.12 15.72 -15.45
N PHE A 94 2.64 14.67 -14.76
CA PHE A 94 1.33 14.09 -15.02
C PHE A 94 0.20 15.06 -14.63
N SER A 95 -0.81 15.16 -15.50
CA SER A 95 -1.99 16.01 -15.26
C SER A 95 -2.76 15.60 -14.01
N GLU A 96 -2.91 14.30 -13.81
CA GLU A 96 -3.59 13.71 -12.64
C GLU A 96 -2.90 14.09 -11.33
N ALA A 97 -1.58 14.05 -11.28
CA ALA A 97 -0.80 14.45 -10.11
C ALA A 97 -0.98 15.93 -9.77
N LYS A 98 -1.07 16.78 -10.80
CA LYS A 98 -1.31 18.23 -10.62
C LYS A 98 -2.72 18.53 -10.13
N GLU A 99 -3.72 17.79 -10.64
CA GLU A 99 -5.11 17.92 -10.21
C GLU A 99 -5.27 17.47 -8.75
N GLN A 100 -4.72 16.31 -8.38
CA GLN A 100 -4.73 15.83 -7.01
C GLN A 100 -3.99 16.78 -6.05
N PHE A 101 -2.85 17.32 -6.47
CA PHE A 101 -2.13 18.33 -5.67
C PHE A 101 -2.95 19.62 -5.48
N ALA A 102 -3.70 20.05 -6.50
CA ALA A 102 -4.55 21.22 -6.38
C ALA A 102 -5.74 20.99 -5.42
N GLU A 103 -6.32 19.79 -5.42
CA GLU A 103 -7.45 19.41 -4.58
C GLU A 103 -7.03 19.12 -3.13
N GLU A 104 -6.06 18.22 -2.93
CA GLU A 104 -5.66 17.74 -1.60
C GLU A 104 -4.56 18.60 -0.97
N GLY A 105 -3.55 18.99 -1.74
CA GLY A 105 -2.44 19.83 -1.29
C GLY A 105 -2.80 21.30 -1.13
N LYS A 106 -4.02 21.71 -1.54
CA LYS A 106 -4.48 23.12 -1.54
C LYS A 106 -3.45 24.08 -2.18
N GLY A 107 -2.62 23.57 -3.08
CA GLY A 107 -1.60 24.33 -3.78
C GLY A 107 -0.51 24.93 -2.86
N LYS A 108 -0.34 24.42 -1.63
CA LYS A 108 0.67 24.89 -0.69
C LYS A 108 1.89 23.95 -0.70
N GLY A 109 3.06 24.50 -0.95
CA GLY A 109 4.33 23.78 -0.96
C GLY A 109 4.78 23.34 -2.36
N ASP A 110 5.81 22.50 -2.41
CA ASP A 110 6.32 21.91 -3.65
C ASP A 110 5.52 20.64 -3.99
N ILE A 111 5.06 20.53 -5.23
CA ILE A 111 4.35 19.34 -5.72
C ILE A 111 5.21 18.08 -5.58
N ARG A 112 6.53 18.19 -5.70
CA ARG A 112 7.45 17.06 -5.57
C ARG A 112 7.53 16.54 -4.14
N ASP A 113 7.52 17.45 -3.17
CA ASP A 113 7.51 17.08 -1.75
C ASP A 113 6.17 16.43 -1.37
N TRP A 114 5.06 16.98 -1.85
CA TRP A 114 3.73 16.38 -1.64
C TRP A 114 3.62 14.98 -2.27
N LEU A 115 4.14 14.79 -3.50
CA LEU A 115 4.18 13.49 -4.15
C LEU A 115 5.09 12.51 -3.41
N ALA A 116 6.24 12.96 -2.90
CA ALA A 116 7.13 12.13 -2.10
C ALA A 116 6.44 11.63 -0.82
N ASP A 117 5.73 12.50 -0.11
CA ASP A 117 4.94 12.13 1.08
C ASP A 117 3.82 11.15 0.73
N SER A 118 3.14 11.35 -0.39
CA SER A 118 2.09 10.45 -0.88
C SER A 118 2.65 9.07 -1.25
N LEU A 119 3.83 9.01 -1.88
CA LEU A 119 4.53 7.76 -2.15
C LEU A 119 4.89 7.01 -0.87
N LEU A 120 5.48 7.69 0.10
CA LEU A 120 5.88 7.10 1.38
C LEU A 120 4.69 6.57 2.18
N LYS A 121 3.55 7.24 2.09
CA LYS A 121 2.32 6.81 2.78
C LYS A 121 1.79 5.47 2.28
N ASN A 122 1.99 5.17 1.00
CA ASN A 122 1.52 3.96 0.34
C ASN A 122 2.61 2.90 0.14
N LEU A 123 3.83 3.18 0.59
CA LEU A 123 4.98 2.30 0.53
C LEU A 123 5.18 1.61 1.88
N ASP A 124 5.19 0.29 1.89
CA ASP A 124 5.54 -0.53 3.05
C ASP A 124 6.84 -1.28 2.75
N VAL A 125 7.86 -1.06 3.57
CA VAL A 125 9.19 -1.65 3.41
C VAL A 125 9.52 -2.48 4.62
N LYS A 126 9.70 -3.80 4.44
CA LYS A 126 9.95 -4.73 5.53
C LYS A 126 11.17 -5.60 5.27
N PRO A 127 12.17 -5.60 6.16
CA PRO A 127 13.26 -6.55 6.09
C PRO A 127 12.76 -7.95 6.43
N SER A 128 13.22 -8.95 5.69
CA SER A 128 12.98 -10.35 6.05
C SER A 128 13.75 -10.72 7.30
N ARG A 129 13.13 -11.51 8.17
CA ARG A 129 13.80 -11.99 9.40
C ARG A 129 14.72 -13.18 9.18
N GLU A 130 14.49 -13.92 8.09
CA GLU A 130 15.16 -15.19 7.82
C GLU A 130 16.14 -15.12 6.63
N SER A 131 16.19 -13.98 5.95
CA SER A 131 17.01 -13.80 4.76
C SER A 131 17.45 -12.34 4.60
N ASN A 132 18.51 -12.14 3.79
CA ASN A 132 19.07 -10.82 3.52
C ASN A 132 18.30 -10.10 2.40
N VAL A 133 16.96 -10.13 2.46
CA VAL A 133 16.10 -9.46 1.49
C VAL A 133 15.22 -8.42 2.16
N ILE A 134 14.88 -7.39 1.40
CA ILE A 134 13.92 -6.37 1.79
C ILE A 134 12.72 -6.52 0.84
N ASN A 135 11.54 -6.68 1.42
CA ASN A 135 10.29 -6.69 0.69
C ASN A 135 9.74 -5.28 0.63
N LEU A 136 9.49 -4.80 -0.59
CA LEU A 136 8.80 -3.56 -0.85
C LEU A 136 7.39 -3.86 -1.30
N THR A 137 6.42 -3.22 -0.69
CA THR A 137 5.02 -3.37 -1.06
C THR A 137 4.45 -1.98 -1.32
N TYR A 138 3.96 -1.75 -2.52
CA TYR A 138 3.32 -0.49 -2.89
C TYR A 138 1.86 -0.71 -3.25
N THR A 139 0.97 0.09 -2.68
CA THR A 139 -0.48 -0.01 -2.89
C THR A 139 -1.00 1.25 -3.57
N SER A 140 -1.68 1.08 -4.71
CA SER A 140 -2.27 2.18 -5.48
C SER A 140 -3.60 1.76 -6.12
N PRO A 141 -4.51 2.69 -6.39
CA PRO A 141 -5.71 2.41 -7.18
C PRO A 141 -5.40 2.13 -8.67
N ASP A 142 -4.24 2.54 -9.18
CA ASP A 142 -3.80 2.29 -10.56
C ASP A 142 -2.81 1.11 -10.60
N PRO A 143 -3.15 0.02 -11.31
CA PRO A 143 -2.27 -1.16 -11.44
C PRO A 143 -0.99 -0.88 -12.21
N ALA A 144 -1.02 -0.01 -13.23
CA ALA A 144 0.15 0.34 -14.02
C ALA A 144 1.16 1.15 -13.20
N PHE A 145 0.66 2.07 -12.38
CA PHE A 145 1.47 2.87 -11.48
C PHE A 145 2.10 2.02 -10.37
N SER A 146 1.32 1.11 -9.76
CA SER A 146 1.83 0.18 -8.74
C SER A 146 2.98 -0.68 -9.27
N SER A 147 2.86 -1.21 -10.49
CA SER A 147 3.88 -2.07 -11.09
C SER A 147 5.14 -1.33 -11.54
N THR A 148 5.04 -0.02 -11.79
CA THR A 148 6.20 0.80 -12.18
C THR A 148 7.01 1.24 -10.97
N LEU A 149 6.37 1.36 -9.80
CA LEU A 149 7.00 1.79 -8.54
C LEU A 149 7.59 0.66 -7.72
N ALA A 150 7.08 -0.57 -7.85
CA ALA A 150 7.62 -1.76 -7.21
C ALA A 150 8.75 -2.35 -8.03
#